data_512196e110ed76a610f1cab4963654b1
#
_entry.id   512196e110ed76a610f1cab4963654b1
#
_cell.length_a   1.000
_cell.length_b   1.000
_cell.length_c   1.000
_cell.angle_alpha   90.00
_cell.angle_beta   90.00
_cell.angle_gamma   90.00
#
_symmetry.space_group_name_H-M   'P 1'
#
loop_
_entity.id
_entity.type
_entity.pdbx_description
1 polymer ?
#
loop_
_entity_poly.entity_id
_entity_poly.type
_entity_poly.pdbx_seq_one_letter_code
_entity_poly.pdbx_strand_id
1 'polypeptide(L)'
;MTGPKLGRVTGPLGLVLLSNILRNLQTSNQLRFRANADVFVETVAGMLRTKFAKVTENRRLKLDQKVTDVDVVLYEGSTLYLIECKHSVPEASTHEMRGIWEDIERASEQLVLATTILSEPEKRESYFAGWFPGTKVSDTAGVRIQPCILCCDHLVGE
;
A
#
# COMPACT_ATOMS: atom_id res chain seq x y z
N MET A 1 12.98 -6.25 46.87
CA MET A 1 13.54 -6.33 45.50
C MET A 1 12.90 -5.23 44.66
N THR A 2 13.63 -4.15 44.47
CA THR A 2 13.17 -3.02 43.64
C THR A 2 13.55 -3.32 42.18
N GLY A 3 12.53 -3.55 41.33
CA GLY A 3 12.72 -3.74 39.89
C GLY A 3 13.36 -2.51 39.23
N PRO A 4 14.04 -2.67 38.10
CA PRO A 4 14.67 -1.56 37.40
C PRO A 4 13.64 -0.52 37.01
N LYS A 5 13.86 0.73 37.46
CA LYS A 5 13.06 1.87 37.00
C LYS A 5 13.38 2.10 35.54
N LEU A 6 12.44 1.80 34.65
CA LEU A 6 12.53 2.20 33.22
C LEU A 6 12.55 3.74 33.17
N GLY A 7 13.70 4.30 32.84
CA GLY A 7 13.82 5.73 32.59
C GLY A 7 13.03 6.12 31.35
N ARG A 8 12.20 7.17 31.45
CA ARG A 8 11.48 7.73 30.31
C ARG A 8 12.47 8.47 29.42
N VAL A 9 12.80 7.91 28.27
CA VAL A 9 13.60 8.60 27.24
C VAL A 9 12.63 9.46 26.42
N THR A 10 12.71 10.77 26.57
CA THR A 10 11.87 11.73 25.84
C THR A 10 12.75 12.56 24.91
N GLY A 11 12.32 12.72 23.65
CA GLY A 11 12.97 13.56 22.66
C GLY A 11 13.32 12.82 21.35
N PRO A 12 13.81 13.54 20.33
CA PRO A 12 14.13 12.96 19.02
C PRO A 12 15.10 11.79 19.10
N LEU A 13 16.07 11.86 20.01
CA LEU A 13 17.04 10.78 20.22
C LEU A 13 16.38 9.50 20.73
N GLY A 14 15.34 9.62 21.55
CA GLY A 14 14.57 8.48 22.06
C GLY A 14 13.80 7.75 20.96
N LEU A 15 13.26 8.48 20.00
CA LEU A 15 12.56 7.91 18.86
C LEU A 15 13.52 7.16 17.93
N VAL A 16 14.70 7.73 17.66
CA VAL A 16 15.75 7.07 16.86
C VAL A 16 16.22 5.78 17.51
N LEU A 17 16.48 5.80 18.82
CA LEU A 17 16.89 4.61 19.57
C LEU A 17 15.79 3.53 19.56
N LEU A 18 14.53 3.92 19.76
CA LEU A 18 13.39 2.99 19.74
C LEU A 18 13.22 2.37 18.36
N SER A 19 13.31 3.15 17.30
CA SER A 19 13.24 2.68 15.91
C SER A 19 14.35 1.68 15.62
N ASN A 20 15.57 1.95 16.03
CA ASN A 20 16.70 1.04 15.84
C ASN A 20 16.55 -0.26 16.66
N ILE A 21 16.02 -0.19 17.88
CA ILE A 21 15.74 -1.37 18.69
C ILE A 21 14.66 -2.22 18.04
N LEU A 22 13.53 -1.62 17.61
CA LEU A 22 12.45 -2.34 16.95
C LEU A 22 12.92 -2.99 15.65
N ARG A 23 13.74 -2.28 14.86
CA ARG A 23 14.33 -2.82 13.63
C ARG A 23 15.26 -4.00 13.91
N ASN A 24 16.15 -3.88 14.89
CA ASN A 24 17.04 -4.99 15.26
C ASN A 24 16.25 -6.21 15.75
N LEU A 25 15.18 -6.01 16.50
CA LEU A 25 14.29 -7.09 16.93
C LEU A 25 13.54 -7.72 15.72
N GLN A 26 13.16 -6.91 14.75
CA GLN A 26 12.51 -7.37 13.52
C GLN A 26 13.48 -8.16 12.63
N THR A 27 14.70 -7.62 12.39
CA THR A 27 15.72 -8.29 11.57
C THR A 27 16.27 -9.55 12.22
N SER A 28 16.34 -9.61 13.56
CA SER A 28 16.74 -10.80 14.30
C SER A 28 15.65 -11.89 14.40
N ASN A 29 14.51 -11.72 13.73
CA ASN A 29 13.34 -12.61 13.82
C ASN A 29 12.76 -12.80 15.25
N GLN A 30 13.15 -11.96 16.20
CA GLN A 30 12.59 -12.02 17.56
C GLN A 30 11.20 -11.43 17.65
N LEU A 31 10.84 -10.49 16.72
CA LEU A 31 9.49 -10.02 16.51
C LEU A 31 9.04 -10.46 15.11
N ARG A 32 8.28 -11.54 15.05
CA ARG A 32 7.57 -11.93 13.83
C ARG A 32 6.27 -11.13 13.76
N PHE A 33 6.30 -10.02 13.06
CA PHE A 33 5.04 -9.48 12.54
C PHE A 33 4.50 -10.50 11.53
N ARG A 34 3.19 -10.76 11.55
CA ARG A 34 2.55 -11.74 10.67
C ARG A 34 2.97 -11.47 9.21
N ALA A 35 3.83 -12.31 8.69
CA ALA A 35 4.41 -12.17 7.35
C ALA A 35 3.43 -12.42 6.19
N ASN A 36 2.17 -12.76 6.46
CA ASN A 36 1.25 -13.27 5.44
C ASN A 36 0.01 -12.40 5.16
N ALA A 37 -0.12 -11.28 5.82
CA ALA A 37 -1.17 -10.30 5.48
C ALA A 37 -0.55 -8.93 5.63
N ASP A 38 -0.61 -8.13 4.60
CA ASP A 38 -0.24 -6.73 4.71
C ASP A 38 -1.34 -6.00 5.50
N VAL A 39 -1.15 -5.91 6.81
CA VAL A 39 -2.11 -5.29 7.74
C VAL A 39 -2.46 -3.86 7.31
N PHE A 40 -1.52 -3.18 6.65
CA PHE A 40 -1.76 -1.84 6.15
C PHE A 40 -2.75 -1.86 4.97
N VAL A 41 -2.57 -2.76 4.01
CA VAL A 41 -3.51 -2.95 2.88
C VAL A 41 -4.90 -3.32 3.40
N GLU A 42 -5.00 -4.28 4.32
CA GLU A 42 -6.27 -4.68 4.94
C GLU A 42 -6.95 -3.51 5.65
N THR A 43 -6.18 -2.71 6.40
CA THR A 43 -6.70 -1.53 7.11
C THR A 43 -7.23 -0.49 6.15
N VAL A 44 -6.46 -0.16 5.11
CA VAL A 44 -6.86 0.80 4.07
C VAL A 44 -8.12 0.32 3.36
N ALA A 45 -8.14 -0.93 2.90
CA ALA A 45 -9.31 -1.51 2.24
C ALA A 45 -10.54 -1.53 3.16
N GLY A 46 -10.34 -1.89 4.43
CA GLY A 46 -11.40 -1.85 5.45
C GLY A 46 -11.98 -0.45 5.64
N MET A 47 -11.14 0.56 5.78
CA MET A 47 -11.57 1.96 5.90
C MET A 47 -12.33 2.44 4.67
N LEU A 48 -11.86 2.10 3.47
CA LEU A 48 -12.53 2.47 2.23
C LEU A 48 -13.89 1.79 2.09
N ARG A 49 -14.02 0.52 2.48
CA ARG A 49 -15.31 -0.21 2.46
C ARG A 49 -16.38 0.40 3.36
N THR A 50 -16.00 1.17 4.38
CA THR A 50 -16.99 1.88 5.21
C THR A 50 -17.73 3.00 4.46
N LYS A 51 -17.13 3.51 3.37
CA LYS A 51 -17.64 4.65 2.61
C LYS A 51 -18.00 4.31 1.17
N PHE A 52 -17.36 3.30 0.59
CA PHE A 52 -17.47 2.95 -0.82
C PHE A 52 -17.87 1.48 -0.99
N ALA A 53 -18.84 1.23 -1.85
CA ALA A 53 -19.37 -0.11 -2.07
C ALA A 53 -18.45 -0.99 -2.93
N LYS A 54 -17.64 -0.38 -3.80
CA LYS A 54 -16.83 -1.10 -4.80
C LYS A 54 -15.34 -0.97 -4.45
N VAL A 55 -14.91 -1.75 -3.47
CA VAL A 55 -13.50 -1.84 -3.02
C VAL A 55 -13.07 -3.30 -3.03
N THR A 56 -11.93 -3.57 -3.65
CA THR A 56 -11.29 -4.88 -3.64
C THR A 56 -9.80 -4.74 -3.39
N GLU A 57 -9.12 -5.83 -3.03
CA GLU A 57 -7.71 -5.81 -2.65
C GLU A 57 -6.93 -6.96 -3.30
N ASN A 58 -5.60 -6.82 -3.33
CA ASN A 58 -4.65 -7.82 -3.80
C ASN A 58 -5.00 -8.31 -5.22
N ARG A 59 -5.11 -7.36 -6.17
CA ARG A 59 -5.52 -7.66 -7.54
C ARG A 59 -4.35 -7.77 -8.49
N ARG A 60 -4.25 -8.93 -9.09
CA ARG A 60 -3.22 -9.26 -10.05
C ARG A 60 -3.67 -8.95 -11.47
N LEU A 61 -2.79 -8.26 -12.21
CA LEU A 61 -2.98 -7.96 -13.63
C LEU A 61 -1.84 -8.56 -14.44
N LYS A 62 -2.15 -8.96 -15.67
CA LYS A 62 -1.19 -9.58 -16.58
C LYS A 62 -1.28 -8.95 -17.96
N LEU A 63 -0.13 -8.63 -18.52
CA LEU A 63 0.06 -8.23 -19.91
C LEU A 63 1.18 -9.07 -20.50
N ASP A 64 0.83 -10.01 -21.36
CA ASP A 64 1.74 -11.00 -21.92
C ASP A 64 2.50 -11.77 -20.84
N GLN A 65 3.82 -11.57 -20.77
CA GLN A 65 4.66 -12.19 -19.74
C GLN A 65 4.84 -11.28 -18.51
N LYS A 66 4.42 -10.02 -18.58
CA LYS A 66 4.54 -9.08 -17.46
C LYS A 66 3.34 -9.23 -16.53
N VAL A 67 3.64 -9.21 -15.25
CA VAL A 67 2.64 -9.30 -14.19
C VAL A 67 2.85 -8.16 -13.23
N THR A 68 1.77 -7.54 -12.78
CA THR A 68 1.78 -6.56 -11.70
C THR A 68 0.64 -6.85 -10.74
N ASP A 69 0.83 -6.47 -9.51
CA ASP A 69 -0.20 -6.56 -8.47
C ASP A 69 -0.58 -5.14 -8.07
N VAL A 70 -1.84 -4.93 -7.67
CA VAL A 70 -2.35 -3.67 -7.11
C VAL A 70 -2.95 -3.99 -5.76
N ASP A 71 -2.50 -3.29 -4.73
CA ASP A 71 -2.89 -3.58 -3.35
C ASP A 71 -4.36 -3.31 -3.08
N VAL A 72 -4.86 -2.13 -3.47
CA VAL A 72 -6.28 -1.79 -3.33
C VAL A 72 -6.82 -1.17 -4.61
N VAL A 73 -7.98 -1.64 -5.03
CA VAL A 73 -8.72 -1.08 -6.18
C VAL A 73 -10.06 -0.57 -5.68
N LEU A 74 -10.35 0.69 -5.95
CA LEU A 74 -11.59 1.37 -5.63
C LEU A 74 -12.24 1.90 -6.91
N TYR A 75 -13.52 1.60 -7.11
CA TYR A 75 -14.30 2.21 -8.18
C TYR A 75 -15.43 3.08 -7.62
N GLU A 76 -15.39 4.37 -7.93
CA GLU A 76 -16.38 5.34 -7.49
C GLU A 76 -16.74 6.32 -8.63
N GLY A 77 -18.03 6.46 -8.86
CA GLY A 77 -18.54 7.26 -9.98
C GLY A 77 -18.02 6.75 -11.32
N SER A 78 -17.20 7.54 -11.98
CA SER A 78 -16.53 7.20 -13.25
C SER A 78 -15.00 7.05 -13.10
N THR A 79 -14.51 6.88 -11.87
CA THR A 79 -13.07 6.82 -11.60
C THR A 79 -12.69 5.49 -10.95
N LEU A 80 -11.67 4.86 -11.51
CA LEU A 80 -11.02 3.68 -10.97
C LEU A 80 -9.71 4.11 -10.33
N TYR A 81 -9.63 4.01 -9.02
CA TYR A 81 -8.42 4.27 -8.27
C TYR A 81 -7.63 2.97 -8.12
N LEU A 82 -6.36 3.03 -8.51
CA LEU A 82 -5.37 1.97 -8.31
C LEU A 82 -4.44 2.42 -7.21
N ILE A 83 -4.50 1.78 -6.07
CA ILE A 83 -3.78 2.23 -4.87
C ILE A 83 -2.70 1.20 -4.55
N GLU A 84 -1.47 1.66 -4.51
CA GLU A 84 -0.31 0.93 -4.04
C GLU A 84 0.03 1.40 -2.64
N CYS A 85 0.08 0.49 -1.69
CA CYS A 85 0.32 0.78 -0.29
C CYS A 85 1.77 0.49 0.07
N LYS A 86 2.49 1.49 0.57
CA LYS A 86 3.89 1.34 1.02
C LYS A 86 3.98 1.58 2.51
N HIS A 87 4.36 0.54 3.21
CA HIS A 87 4.61 0.61 4.64
C HIS A 87 6.10 0.89 4.86
N SER A 88 6.43 2.15 5.16
CA SER A 88 7.78 2.52 5.54
C SER A 88 7.90 2.63 7.06
N VAL A 89 9.03 2.23 7.59
CA VAL A 89 9.40 2.53 8.97
C VAL A 89 10.00 3.93 8.96
N PRO A 90 9.66 4.82 9.93
CA PRO A 90 10.26 6.15 10.00
C PRO A 90 11.79 6.07 9.95
N GLU A 91 12.37 6.86 9.06
CA GLU A 91 13.78 6.77 8.73
C GLU A 91 14.65 7.48 9.76
N ALA A 92 15.73 6.82 10.14
CA ALA A 92 16.74 7.37 11.03
C ALA A 92 18.00 7.85 10.27
N SER A 93 18.08 7.62 8.95
CA SER A 93 19.28 7.95 8.17
C SER A 93 18.98 8.22 6.70
N THR A 94 19.88 8.98 6.06
CA THR A 94 19.84 9.27 4.61
C THR A 94 19.93 8.00 3.73
N HIS A 95 20.55 6.95 4.25
CA HIS A 95 20.63 5.67 3.54
C HIS A 95 19.26 4.99 3.47
N GLU A 96 18.47 5.12 4.52
CA GLU A 96 17.13 4.56 4.60
C GLU A 96 16.15 5.34 3.71
N MET A 97 16.31 6.67 3.60
CA MET A 97 15.58 7.50 2.63
C MET A 97 15.72 7.00 1.21
N ARG A 98 16.90 6.50 0.84
CA ARG A 98 17.10 5.91 -0.49
C ARG A 98 16.25 4.67 -0.71
N GLY A 99 16.09 3.82 0.29
CA GLY A 99 15.23 2.63 0.22
C GLY A 99 13.77 2.98 -0.04
N ILE A 100 13.24 4.03 0.60
CA ILE A 100 11.87 4.51 0.35
C ILE A 100 11.72 5.02 -1.08
N TRP A 101 12.69 5.78 -1.60
CA TRP A 101 12.63 6.23 -2.99
C TRP A 101 12.59 5.06 -3.97
N GLU A 102 13.41 4.03 -3.77
CA GLU A 102 13.41 2.82 -4.58
C GLU A 102 12.07 2.07 -4.50
N ASP A 103 11.42 2.06 -3.33
CA ASP A 103 10.08 1.48 -3.15
C ASP A 103 8.98 2.30 -3.83
N ILE A 104 9.07 3.63 -3.79
CA ILE A 104 8.14 4.53 -4.51
C ILE A 104 8.32 4.40 -6.03
N GLU A 105 9.56 4.35 -6.53
CA GLU A 105 9.83 4.12 -7.95
C GLU A 105 9.23 2.80 -8.41
N ARG A 106 9.45 1.71 -7.66
CA ARG A 106 8.88 0.39 -7.95
C ARG A 106 7.34 0.41 -7.94
N ALA A 107 6.73 1.09 -6.96
CA ALA A 107 5.28 1.27 -6.91
C ALA A 107 4.77 2.05 -8.13
N SER A 108 5.49 3.08 -8.55
CA SER A 108 5.16 3.85 -9.74
C SER A 108 5.19 2.98 -11.01
N GLU A 109 6.23 2.16 -11.19
CA GLU A 109 6.33 1.22 -12.32
C GLU A 109 5.19 0.21 -12.33
N GLN A 110 4.82 -0.34 -11.17
CA GLN A 110 3.68 -1.25 -11.02
C GLN A 110 2.38 -0.57 -11.45
N LEU A 111 2.13 0.66 -10.98
CA LEU A 111 0.93 1.42 -11.32
C LEU A 111 0.88 1.85 -12.78
N VAL A 112 2.03 2.20 -13.38
CA VAL A 112 2.12 2.50 -14.82
C VAL A 112 1.74 1.28 -15.63
N LEU A 113 2.26 0.10 -15.30
CA LEU A 113 1.91 -1.15 -15.98
C LEU A 113 0.42 -1.49 -15.79
N ALA A 114 -0.10 -1.37 -14.58
CA ALA A 114 -1.51 -1.60 -14.29
C ALA A 114 -2.42 -0.66 -15.08
N THR A 115 -2.05 0.63 -15.15
CA THR A 115 -2.77 1.65 -15.93
C THR A 115 -2.75 1.32 -17.41
N THR A 116 -1.60 0.89 -17.94
CA THR A 116 -1.46 0.49 -19.35
C THR A 116 -2.39 -0.69 -19.68
N ILE A 117 -2.41 -1.72 -18.83
CA ILE A 117 -3.29 -2.89 -19.00
C ILE A 117 -4.77 -2.46 -19.03
N LEU A 118 -5.16 -1.63 -18.08
CA LEU A 118 -6.56 -1.21 -17.92
C LEU A 118 -6.98 -0.09 -18.89
N SER A 119 -6.04 0.51 -19.60
CA SER A 119 -6.35 1.44 -20.70
C SER A 119 -6.93 0.72 -21.91
N GLU A 120 -6.66 -0.58 -22.08
CA GLU A 120 -7.26 -1.40 -23.10
C GLU A 120 -8.73 -1.75 -22.71
N PRO A 121 -9.75 -1.37 -23.52
CA PRO A 121 -11.14 -1.55 -23.14
C PRO A 121 -11.51 -2.99 -22.82
N GLU A 122 -11.13 -3.93 -23.66
CA GLU A 122 -11.46 -5.36 -23.51
C GLU A 122 -10.85 -5.95 -22.21
N LYS A 123 -9.59 -5.64 -21.91
CA LYS A 123 -8.95 -6.07 -20.67
C LYS A 123 -9.61 -5.44 -19.46
N ARG A 124 -9.89 -4.13 -19.53
CA ARG A 124 -10.58 -3.42 -18.46
C ARG A 124 -11.92 -4.07 -18.14
N GLU A 125 -12.75 -4.36 -19.15
CA GLU A 125 -14.04 -5.01 -18.96
C GLU A 125 -13.90 -6.38 -18.29
N SER A 126 -12.94 -7.18 -18.75
CA SER A 126 -12.67 -8.50 -18.17
C SER A 126 -12.31 -8.41 -16.70
N TYR A 127 -11.42 -7.48 -16.33
CA TYR A 127 -11.02 -7.30 -14.92
C TYR A 127 -12.17 -6.74 -14.08
N PHE A 128 -12.93 -5.77 -14.60
CA PHE A 128 -14.08 -5.21 -13.87
C PHE A 128 -15.12 -6.27 -13.54
N ALA A 129 -15.45 -7.16 -14.49
CA ALA A 129 -16.40 -8.24 -14.26
C ALA A 129 -15.96 -9.15 -13.10
N GLY A 130 -14.66 -9.42 -12.99
CA GLY A 130 -14.10 -10.23 -11.89
C GLY A 130 -13.96 -9.47 -10.56
N TRP A 131 -13.71 -8.17 -10.60
CA TRP A 131 -13.50 -7.37 -9.39
C TRP A 131 -14.78 -6.86 -8.76
N PHE A 132 -15.74 -6.48 -9.60
CA PHE A 132 -16.99 -5.85 -9.20
C PHE A 132 -18.19 -6.54 -9.88
N PRO A 133 -18.59 -7.74 -9.41
CA PRO A 133 -19.71 -8.48 -9.97
C PRO A 133 -20.98 -7.62 -10.00
N GLY A 134 -21.69 -7.65 -11.13
CA GLY A 134 -22.90 -6.85 -11.33
C GLY A 134 -22.67 -5.43 -11.89
N THR A 135 -21.42 -5.01 -12.10
CA THR A 135 -21.13 -3.77 -12.83
C THR A 135 -21.37 -4.02 -14.33
N LYS A 136 -22.14 -3.15 -14.98
CA LYS A 136 -22.43 -3.28 -16.41
C LYS A 136 -21.21 -2.88 -17.23
N VAL A 137 -21.01 -3.54 -18.37
CA VAL A 137 -19.91 -3.22 -19.31
C VAL A 137 -20.01 -1.76 -19.80
N SER A 138 -21.22 -1.24 -20.00
CA SER A 138 -21.45 0.17 -20.35
C SER A 138 -20.86 1.15 -19.33
N ASP A 139 -20.77 0.76 -18.06
CA ASP A 139 -20.26 1.61 -16.98
C ASP A 139 -18.73 1.70 -16.99
N THR A 140 -18.07 0.86 -17.79
CA THR A 140 -16.60 0.89 -17.95
C THR A 140 -16.16 1.81 -19.10
N ALA A 141 -17.07 2.18 -19.98
CA ALA A 141 -16.80 3.15 -21.04
C ALA A 141 -16.55 4.53 -20.42
N GLY A 142 -15.40 5.13 -20.73
CA GLY A 142 -15.06 6.47 -20.21
C GLY A 142 -14.56 6.50 -18.76
N VAL A 143 -14.28 5.35 -18.16
CA VAL A 143 -13.66 5.28 -16.83
C VAL A 143 -12.28 5.94 -16.85
N ARG A 144 -12.12 6.91 -15.97
CA ARG A 144 -10.81 7.51 -15.69
C ARG A 144 -10.03 6.63 -14.71
N ILE A 145 -8.81 6.27 -15.07
CA ILE A 145 -7.91 5.52 -14.19
C ILE A 145 -7.05 6.53 -13.43
N GLN A 146 -7.04 6.41 -12.11
CA GLN A 146 -6.29 7.27 -11.21
C GLN A 146 -5.34 6.43 -10.36
N PRO A 147 -4.04 6.38 -10.71
CA PRO A 147 -3.04 5.73 -9.88
C PRO A 147 -2.75 6.57 -8.64
N CYS A 148 -2.54 5.90 -7.51
CA CYS A 148 -2.23 6.51 -6.21
C CYS A 148 -1.19 5.66 -5.48
N ILE A 149 -0.21 6.30 -4.84
CA ILE A 149 0.70 5.66 -3.89
C ILE A 149 0.33 6.18 -2.50
N LEU A 150 0.02 5.28 -1.59
CA LEU A 150 -0.29 5.59 -0.21
C LEU A 150 0.85 5.12 0.68
N CYS A 151 1.57 6.06 1.28
CA CYS A 151 2.64 5.76 2.23
C CYS A 151 2.10 5.85 3.65
N CYS A 152 2.41 4.85 4.48
CA CYS A 152 2.17 4.89 5.91
C CYS A 152 3.38 5.54 6.60
N ASP A 153 3.63 6.80 6.27
CA ASP A 153 4.56 7.60 7.05
C ASP A 153 3.79 8.23 8.20
N HIS A 154 4.26 8.01 9.41
CA HIS A 154 3.94 8.93 10.46
C HIS A 154 4.57 10.27 10.06
N LEU A 155 3.78 11.12 9.43
CA LEU A 155 4.06 12.54 9.44
C LEU A 155 4.04 12.94 10.91
N VAL A 156 5.17 12.83 11.57
CA VAL A 156 5.42 13.52 12.83
C VAL A 156 5.63 14.97 12.43
N GLY A 157 4.54 15.59 12.09
CA GLY A 157 4.43 16.98 11.84
C GLY A 157 3.51 17.56 12.88
N GLU A 158 4.12 18.30 13.81
CA GLU A 158 3.55 19.17 14.83
C GLU A 158 2.91 18.51 16.05
#